data_2a815995ce7e8169e25080de9c5ae9bd
#
_entry.id   2a815995ce7e8169e25080de9c5ae9bd
#
_cell.length_a   1.000
_cell.length_b   1.000
_cell.length_c   1.000
_cell.angle_alpha   90.00
_cell.angle_beta   90.00
_cell.angle_gamma   90.00
#
_symmetry.space_group_name_H-M   'P 1'
#
loop_
_entity.id
_entity.type
_entity.pdbx_description
1 polymer ?
#
loop_
_entity_poly.entity_id
_entity_poly.type
_entity_poly.pdbx_seq_one_letter_code
_entity_poly.pdbx_strand_id
1 'polypeptide(L)'
;MADKYLSLVNSPVGAAVASRIGLPRPAVLRRYRPGDPLLPGPVLLGATPGEPTPELTGSVAGTGAEVTVLDGPDMRYGALIFDARAVATPADLAGFQAFFAGRLRQLLPSGRVLVLGLPADGGDIVVDTSRQALDGIVRSLAKELRRGATANLLLVEDEASLPSALRFFLSGRSAYVDGQPVRLGAGVAPEPADRDRPLAGKTALVTGAARGIGAAIAGVLARDGARVIAADLPAAGEALAEVANRLRGTTLHLDVASSEAPERLLAHLAAHTDGLDILIHNAGITRDKLLANMKPEHWAAVMAVNLESQLRINAALLGSDQLRDQARVVCLSSTTGLAGNRGQTNYGATKAGVIGLVRSSAAAFAAHGNSTINAIAPGFIDTEMTAKMPLATREVARRLSSLQQAGLPIDVAEAVGWLSSPGAGGVNGQVLRVCGQNLVGA
;
A
#
# COMPACT_ATOMS: atom_id res chain seq x y z
N MET A 1 2.73 -18.76 7.43
CA MET A 1 3.12 -19.37 8.76
C MET A 1 3.01 -18.29 9.82
N ALA A 2 2.44 -18.60 10.97
CA ALA A 2 2.39 -17.62 12.08
C ALA A 2 3.82 -17.30 12.57
N ASP A 3 4.08 -16.04 12.91
CA ASP A 3 5.31 -15.63 13.58
C ASP A 3 5.33 -16.21 15.00
N LYS A 4 6.02 -17.34 15.17
CA LYS A 4 6.10 -18.06 16.44
C LYS A 4 6.76 -17.20 17.55
N TYR A 5 7.72 -16.36 17.17
CA TYR A 5 8.35 -15.44 18.11
C TYR A 5 7.33 -14.41 18.61
N LEU A 6 6.56 -13.78 17.71
CA LEU A 6 5.51 -12.83 18.06
C LEU A 6 4.49 -13.46 19.02
N SER A 7 4.06 -14.70 18.75
CA SER A 7 3.14 -15.44 19.63
C SER A 7 3.76 -15.71 21.00
N LEU A 8 5.04 -16.12 21.02
CA LEU A 8 5.75 -16.43 22.27
C LEU A 8 5.91 -15.19 23.14
N VAL A 9 6.48 -14.08 22.60
CA VAL A 9 6.80 -12.87 23.40
C VAL A 9 5.56 -12.07 23.82
N ASN A 10 4.41 -12.35 23.23
CA ASN A 10 3.12 -11.76 23.61
C ASN A 10 2.27 -12.72 24.50
N SER A 11 2.75 -13.94 24.79
CA SER A 11 2.13 -14.79 25.82
C SER A 11 2.43 -14.25 27.22
N PRO A 12 1.59 -14.53 28.25
CA PRO A 12 1.82 -14.02 29.60
C PRO A 12 3.22 -14.31 30.16
N VAL A 13 3.70 -15.55 29.99
CA VAL A 13 5.04 -15.97 30.43
C VAL A 13 6.14 -15.39 29.56
N GLY A 14 5.98 -15.48 28.23
CA GLY A 14 6.96 -14.98 27.27
C GLY A 14 7.14 -13.46 27.37
N ALA A 15 6.08 -12.72 27.67
CA ALA A 15 6.12 -11.28 27.89
C ALA A 15 7.00 -10.90 29.10
N ALA A 16 6.86 -11.62 30.22
CA ALA A 16 7.66 -11.39 31.42
C ALA A 16 9.16 -11.70 31.15
N VAL A 17 9.44 -12.81 30.48
CA VAL A 17 10.81 -13.20 30.11
C VAL A 17 11.43 -12.18 29.14
N ALA A 18 10.72 -11.87 28.04
CA ALA A 18 11.21 -10.91 27.04
C ALA A 18 11.53 -9.54 27.63
N SER A 19 10.68 -9.07 28.55
CA SER A 19 10.92 -7.80 29.26
C SER A 19 12.19 -7.82 30.14
N ARG A 20 12.46 -8.97 30.80
CA ARG A 20 13.65 -9.11 31.68
C ARG A 20 14.96 -9.17 30.92
N ILE A 21 14.98 -9.78 29.75
CA ILE A 21 16.21 -9.98 28.97
C ILE A 21 16.31 -9.01 27.77
N GLY A 22 15.42 -8.00 27.70
CA GLY A 22 15.49 -6.95 26.69
C GLY A 22 15.15 -7.39 25.25
N LEU A 23 14.40 -8.50 25.08
CA LEU A 23 14.00 -8.94 23.75
C LEU A 23 12.91 -8.03 23.15
N PRO A 24 12.95 -7.75 21.83
CA PRO A 24 11.91 -6.99 21.15
C PRO A 24 10.52 -7.63 21.34
N ARG A 25 9.53 -6.81 21.66
CA ARG A 25 8.12 -7.24 21.77
C ARG A 25 7.27 -6.53 20.74
N PRO A 26 7.26 -7.01 19.49
CA PRO A 26 6.44 -6.42 18.43
C PRO A 26 4.95 -6.46 18.84
N ALA A 27 4.24 -5.37 18.58
CA ALA A 27 2.82 -5.31 18.87
C ALA A 27 2.00 -6.19 17.92
N VAL A 28 0.90 -6.74 18.39
CA VAL A 28 -0.11 -7.33 17.52
C VAL A 28 -0.80 -6.19 16.77
N LEU A 29 -0.60 -6.12 15.46
CA LEU A 29 -1.19 -5.06 14.63
C LEU A 29 -2.71 -5.23 14.52
N ARG A 30 -3.43 -4.13 14.71
CA ARG A 30 -4.86 -4.06 14.45
C ARG A 30 -5.10 -3.98 12.94
N ARG A 31 -5.20 -5.15 12.29
CA ARG A 31 -5.55 -5.28 10.88
C ARG A 31 -7.04 -5.18 10.70
N TYR A 32 -7.48 -4.67 9.54
CA TYR A 32 -8.90 -4.49 9.22
C TYR A 32 -9.68 -5.80 9.27
N ARG A 33 -10.87 -5.72 9.88
CA ARG A 33 -11.92 -6.74 9.83
C ARG A 33 -13.24 -6.04 9.54
N PRO A 34 -14.11 -6.59 8.69
CA PRO A 34 -15.44 -6.03 8.48
C PRO A 34 -16.18 -5.87 9.82
N GLY A 35 -16.81 -4.70 10.02
CA GLY A 35 -17.53 -4.38 11.25
C GLY A 35 -16.66 -3.81 12.39
N ASP A 36 -15.33 -3.81 12.28
CA ASP A 36 -14.47 -3.13 13.26
C ASP A 36 -14.65 -1.61 13.16
N PRO A 37 -14.61 -0.88 14.29
CA PRO A 37 -14.57 0.58 14.25
C PRO A 37 -13.32 1.06 13.49
N LEU A 38 -13.41 2.23 12.85
CA LEU A 38 -12.32 2.79 12.05
C LEU A 38 -11.04 2.91 12.89
N LEU A 39 -11.16 3.47 14.09
CA LEU A 39 -10.06 3.73 15.03
C LEU A 39 -10.37 3.14 16.42
N PRO A 40 -9.35 2.92 17.26
CA PRO A 40 -9.55 2.46 18.64
C PRO A 40 -10.01 3.56 19.60
N GLY A 41 -10.16 4.82 19.15
CA GLY A 41 -10.55 5.96 19.94
C GLY A 41 -10.66 7.23 19.11
N PRO A 42 -10.91 8.38 19.75
CA PRO A 42 -11.16 9.64 19.05
C PRO A 42 -9.92 10.18 18.34
N VAL A 43 -10.15 11.10 17.41
CA VAL A 43 -9.13 11.84 16.65
C VAL A 43 -8.95 13.23 17.26
N LEU A 44 -7.72 13.61 17.55
CA LEU A 44 -7.35 15.00 17.84
C LEU A 44 -6.72 15.62 16.60
N LEU A 45 -7.18 16.83 16.26
CA LEU A 45 -6.64 17.62 15.15
C LEU A 45 -5.72 18.70 15.69
N GLY A 46 -4.66 19.02 14.94
CA GLY A 46 -3.80 20.17 15.11
C GLY A 46 -3.44 20.78 13.77
N ALA A 47 -2.95 22.02 13.78
CA ALA A 47 -2.47 22.70 12.57
C ALA A 47 -1.31 23.64 12.87
N THR A 48 -0.59 24.04 11.81
CA THR A 48 0.42 25.10 11.86
C THR A 48 0.59 25.76 10.48
N PRO A 49 0.64 27.07 10.43
CA PRO A 49 0.23 28.02 11.46
C PRO A 49 -1.28 28.00 11.68
N GLY A 50 -1.72 28.31 12.89
CA GLY A 50 -3.15 28.47 13.23
C GLY A 50 -3.84 27.21 13.72
N GLU A 51 -5.15 27.13 13.55
CA GLU A 51 -6.03 26.05 14.01
C GLU A 51 -6.55 25.21 12.84
N PRO A 52 -6.96 23.94 13.06
CA PRO A 52 -7.58 23.11 12.04
C PRO A 52 -8.84 23.76 11.47
N THR A 53 -8.98 23.68 10.13
CA THR A 53 -10.14 24.26 9.47
C THR A 53 -11.42 23.44 9.71
N PRO A 54 -12.62 24.08 9.66
CA PRO A 54 -13.88 23.37 9.73
C PRO A 54 -14.05 22.31 8.63
N GLU A 55 -13.53 22.59 7.42
CA GLU A 55 -13.57 21.68 6.27
C GLU A 55 -12.78 20.39 6.54
N LEU A 56 -11.57 20.52 7.11
CA LEU A 56 -10.78 19.34 7.51
C LEU A 56 -11.49 18.56 8.62
N THR A 57 -12.02 19.26 9.60
CA THR A 57 -12.79 18.64 10.69
C THR A 57 -13.99 17.86 10.14
N GLY A 58 -14.73 18.45 9.19
CA GLY A 58 -15.83 17.81 8.49
C GLY A 58 -15.40 16.60 7.68
N SER A 59 -14.28 16.68 6.95
CA SER A 59 -13.72 15.58 6.16
C SER A 59 -13.32 14.40 7.02
N VAL A 60 -12.69 14.64 8.19
CA VAL A 60 -12.32 13.59 9.15
C VAL A 60 -13.57 12.97 9.78
N ALA A 61 -14.52 13.76 10.25
CA ALA A 61 -15.79 13.27 10.81
C ALA A 61 -16.60 12.47 9.75
N GLY A 62 -16.58 12.91 8.50
CA GLY A 62 -17.19 12.21 7.35
C GLY A 62 -16.65 10.80 7.10
N THR A 63 -15.46 10.44 7.62
CA THR A 63 -14.96 9.06 7.58
C THR A 63 -15.67 8.12 8.55
N GLY A 64 -16.42 8.64 9.50
CA GLY A 64 -16.98 7.92 10.64
C GLY A 64 -16.09 7.95 11.89
N ALA A 65 -14.99 8.72 11.88
CA ALA A 65 -14.15 8.93 13.06
C ALA A 65 -14.79 9.93 14.01
N GLU A 66 -14.70 9.67 15.32
CA GLU A 66 -15.05 10.63 16.35
C GLU A 66 -13.93 11.68 16.44
N VAL A 67 -14.26 12.95 16.19
CA VAL A 67 -13.32 14.07 16.34
C VAL A 67 -13.53 14.71 17.70
N THR A 68 -12.45 14.91 18.45
CA THR A 68 -12.49 15.57 19.76
C THR A 68 -11.68 16.87 19.75
N VAL A 69 -12.16 17.85 20.48
CA VAL A 69 -11.43 19.07 20.83
C VAL A 69 -10.87 18.99 22.25
N LEU A 70 -11.22 17.91 22.98
CA LEU A 70 -10.73 17.70 24.34
C LEU A 70 -9.25 17.30 24.30
N ASP A 71 -8.43 18.08 24.98
CA ASP A 71 -7.01 17.85 25.16
C ASP A 71 -6.67 17.94 26.65
N GLY A 72 -5.95 16.94 27.14
CA GLY A 72 -5.60 16.86 28.55
C GLY A 72 -4.81 15.59 28.86
N PRO A 73 -4.19 15.53 30.06
CA PRO A 73 -3.26 14.45 30.40
C PRO A 73 -3.90 13.06 30.44
N ASP A 74 -5.19 12.97 30.72
CA ASP A 74 -5.93 11.71 30.81
C ASP A 74 -6.56 11.26 29.49
N MET A 75 -6.52 12.11 28.48
CA MET A 75 -7.05 11.77 27.16
C MET A 75 -6.22 10.70 26.48
N ARG A 76 -6.89 9.87 25.67
CA ARG A 76 -6.27 8.84 24.83
C ARG A 76 -6.87 8.91 23.44
N TYR A 77 -6.01 8.94 22.41
CA TYR A 77 -6.40 9.18 21.04
C TYR A 77 -6.21 7.92 20.17
N GLY A 78 -7.19 7.67 19.31
CA GLY A 78 -7.08 6.69 18.24
C GLY A 78 -6.22 7.20 17.09
N ALA A 79 -6.27 8.53 16.84
CA ALA A 79 -5.38 9.17 15.88
C ALA A 79 -5.03 10.61 16.29
N LEU A 80 -3.88 11.06 15.78
CA LEU A 80 -3.43 12.45 15.79
C LEU A 80 -3.28 12.88 14.32
N ILE A 81 -4.03 13.89 13.89
CA ILE A 81 -3.93 14.45 12.54
C ILE A 81 -3.41 15.86 12.65
N PHE A 82 -2.41 16.20 11.83
CA PHE A 82 -1.77 17.51 11.86
C PHE A 82 -1.78 18.14 10.46
N ASP A 83 -2.45 19.28 10.35
CA ASP A 83 -2.51 20.05 9.12
C ASP A 83 -1.30 20.98 9.03
N ALA A 84 -0.39 20.65 8.13
CA ALA A 84 0.82 21.42 7.82
C ALA A 84 0.77 21.99 6.38
N ARG A 85 -0.41 22.04 5.75
CA ARG A 85 -0.56 22.55 4.37
C ARG A 85 -0.19 24.03 4.24
N ALA A 86 -0.35 24.80 5.30
CA ALA A 86 0.00 26.20 5.35
C ALA A 86 1.48 26.47 5.71
N VAL A 87 2.30 25.43 5.92
CA VAL A 87 3.74 25.57 6.16
C VAL A 87 4.42 26.27 4.98
N ALA A 88 5.07 27.40 5.25
CA ALA A 88 5.79 28.21 4.28
C ALA A 88 7.24 28.49 4.69
N THR A 89 7.56 28.44 5.99
CA THR A 89 8.90 28.71 6.52
C THR A 89 9.36 27.61 7.47
N PRO A 90 10.68 27.45 7.70
CA PRO A 90 11.18 26.53 8.73
C PRO A 90 10.68 26.83 10.15
N ALA A 91 10.34 28.09 10.45
CA ALA A 91 9.79 28.48 11.75
C ALA A 91 8.40 27.88 12.00
N ASP A 92 7.60 27.69 10.96
CA ASP A 92 6.25 27.08 11.07
C ASP A 92 6.32 25.63 11.57
N LEU A 93 7.44 24.94 11.35
CA LEU A 93 7.65 23.55 11.81
C LEU A 93 7.71 23.45 13.35
N ALA A 94 7.90 24.55 14.08
CA ALA A 94 7.83 24.55 15.55
C ALA A 94 6.44 24.13 16.06
N GLY A 95 5.37 24.43 15.32
CA GLY A 95 4.02 23.99 15.63
C GLY A 95 3.86 22.47 15.65
N PHE A 96 4.60 21.77 14.78
CA PHE A 96 4.65 20.31 14.78
C PHE A 96 5.18 19.76 16.13
N GLN A 97 6.34 20.28 16.58
CA GLN A 97 6.92 19.88 17.86
C GLN A 97 5.99 20.18 19.03
N ALA A 98 5.39 21.36 19.06
CA ALA A 98 4.47 21.78 20.11
C ALA A 98 3.21 20.88 20.17
N PHE A 99 2.69 20.45 19.03
CA PHE A 99 1.53 19.56 18.98
C PHE A 99 1.88 18.13 19.43
N PHE A 100 2.93 17.54 18.91
CA PHE A 100 3.22 16.11 19.11
C PHE A 100 3.94 15.79 20.42
N ALA A 101 4.81 16.66 20.96
CA ALA A 101 5.70 16.36 22.09
C ALA A 101 4.98 15.81 23.35
N GLY A 102 3.81 16.32 23.68
CA GLY A 102 3.00 15.82 24.80
C GLY A 102 2.10 14.65 24.46
N ARG A 103 1.56 14.64 23.24
CA ARG A 103 0.41 13.82 22.83
C ARG A 103 0.78 12.44 22.30
N LEU A 104 2.02 12.23 21.85
CA LEU A 104 2.46 10.91 21.34
C LEU A 104 2.32 9.79 22.41
N ARG A 105 2.49 10.11 23.70
CA ARG A 105 2.31 9.15 24.80
C ARG A 105 0.84 8.79 25.04
N GLN A 106 -0.08 9.62 24.59
CA GLN A 106 -1.52 9.45 24.71
C GLN A 106 -2.11 8.64 23.54
N LEU A 107 -1.30 8.33 22.51
CA LEU A 107 -1.74 7.53 21.38
C LEU A 107 -2.01 6.08 21.82
N LEU A 108 -3.20 5.58 21.49
CA LEU A 108 -3.61 4.21 21.75
C LEU A 108 -2.77 3.19 20.96
N PRO A 109 -2.69 1.92 21.39
CA PRO A 109 -2.08 0.86 20.58
C PRO A 109 -2.71 0.80 19.18
N SER A 110 -1.88 0.64 18.16
CA SER A 110 -2.28 0.70 16.74
C SER A 110 -2.94 2.03 16.33
N GLY A 111 -2.67 3.12 17.06
CA GLY A 111 -3.12 4.45 16.70
C GLY A 111 -2.46 4.97 15.42
N ARG A 112 -3.00 6.02 14.86
CA ARG A 112 -2.54 6.60 13.58
C ARG A 112 -2.05 8.03 13.78
N VAL A 113 -0.93 8.36 13.18
CA VAL A 113 -0.49 9.74 12.98
C VAL A 113 -0.59 10.04 11.49
N LEU A 114 -1.24 11.13 11.15
CA LEU A 114 -1.37 11.57 9.77
C LEU A 114 -1.02 13.05 9.68
N VAL A 115 -0.05 13.37 8.84
CA VAL A 115 0.33 14.75 8.54
C VAL A 115 -0.20 15.09 7.16
N LEU A 116 -0.87 16.22 7.03
CA LEU A 116 -1.30 16.77 5.75
C LEU A 116 -0.32 17.87 5.37
N GLY A 117 0.22 17.82 4.17
CA GLY A 117 1.13 18.83 3.62
C GLY A 117 0.80 19.16 2.18
N LEU A 118 1.57 20.05 1.60
CA LEU A 118 1.61 20.29 0.15
C LEU A 118 2.96 19.80 -0.40
N PRO A 119 3.02 19.40 -1.68
CA PRO A 119 4.30 19.01 -2.28
C PRO A 119 5.24 20.21 -2.44
N ALA A 120 6.54 19.90 -2.57
CA ALA A 120 7.58 20.85 -2.95
C ALA A 120 7.66 20.84 -4.49
N ASP A 121 7.06 21.83 -5.15
CA ASP A 121 6.86 21.83 -6.61
C ASP A 121 7.81 22.76 -7.37
N GLY A 122 8.87 23.27 -6.72
CA GLY A 122 9.91 24.10 -7.36
C GLY A 122 9.50 25.57 -7.54
N GLY A 123 8.57 26.09 -6.72
CA GLY A 123 8.13 27.48 -6.76
C GLY A 123 9.04 28.40 -5.97
N ASP A 124 8.93 28.39 -4.65
CA ASP A 124 9.73 29.20 -3.73
C ASP A 124 10.69 28.30 -2.93
N ILE A 125 11.97 28.66 -2.89
CA ILE A 125 13.03 27.86 -2.24
C ILE A 125 12.74 27.65 -0.74
N VAL A 126 12.26 28.68 -0.03
CA VAL A 126 12.01 28.61 1.42
C VAL A 126 10.78 27.74 1.69
N VAL A 127 9.73 27.94 0.91
CA VAL A 127 8.49 27.15 1.00
C VAL A 127 8.77 25.68 0.70
N ASP A 128 9.43 25.39 -0.41
CA ASP A 128 9.69 24.00 -0.83
C ASP A 128 10.64 23.28 0.13
N THR A 129 11.67 23.97 0.63
CA THR A 129 12.55 23.42 1.67
C THR A 129 11.78 23.08 2.94
N SER A 130 10.85 23.94 3.35
CA SER A 130 10.02 23.73 4.55
C SER A 130 9.02 22.59 4.37
N ARG A 131 8.39 22.49 3.21
CA ARG A 131 7.48 21.38 2.84
C ARG A 131 8.21 20.05 2.75
N GLN A 132 9.40 20.02 2.13
CA GLN A 132 10.20 18.80 2.03
C GLN A 132 10.64 18.28 3.41
N ALA A 133 10.84 19.16 4.40
CA ALA A 133 11.18 18.76 5.76
C ALA A 133 10.11 17.87 6.41
N LEU A 134 8.83 17.99 6.03
CA LEU A 134 7.75 17.14 6.52
C LEU A 134 7.99 15.65 6.25
N ASP A 135 8.59 15.29 5.11
CA ASP A 135 8.93 13.90 4.79
C ASP A 135 9.94 13.33 5.81
N GLY A 136 10.99 14.10 6.11
CA GLY A 136 11.99 13.71 7.12
C GLY A 136 11.39 13.60 8.53
N ILE A 137 10.52 14.54 8.90
CA ILE A 137 9.80 14.54 10.19
C ILE A 137 8.94 13.27 10.31
N VAL A 138 8.08 12.99 9.33
CA VAL A 138 7.15 11.85 9.37
C VAL A 138 7.90 10.52 9.39
N ARG A 139 8.97 10.38 8.60
CA ARG A 139 9.81 9.18 8.61
C ARG A 139 10.50 8.95 9.95
N SER A 140 10.98 10.01 10.59
CA SER A 140 11.60 9.92 11.92
C SER A 140 10.57 9.56 12.98
N LEU A 141 9.42 10.26 12.95
CA LEU A 141 8.32 10.02 13.88
C LEU A 141 7.81 8.57 13.80
N ALA A 142 7.63 8.03 12.59
CA ALA A 142 7.22 6.65 12.39
C ALA A 142 8.16 5.64 13.08
N LYS A 143 9.48 5.91 13.10
CA LYS A 143 10.47 5.08 13.83
C LYS A 143 10.41 5.23 15.34
N GLU A 144 9.95 6.37 15.85
CA GLU A 144 9.79 6.63 17.28
C GLU A 144 8.51 6.02 17.86
N LEU A 145 7.47 5.84 17.03
CA LEU A 145 6.21 5.27 17.46
C LEU A 145 6.37 3.84 17.97
N ARG A 146 5.49 3.45 18.87
CA ARG A 146 5.48 2.13 19.53
C ARG A 146 4.08 1.52 19.49
N ARG A 147 3.96 0.29 19.94
CA ARG A 147 2.69 -0.44 20.08
C ARG A 147 1.88 -0.56 18.79
N GLY A 148 2.58 -0.69 17.63
CA GLY A 148 1.94 -0.84 16.31
C GLY A 148 1.27 0.41 15.76
N ALA A 149 1.56 1.58 16.33
CA ALA A 149 1.15 2.86 15.75
C ALA A 149 1.99 3.17 14.51
N THR A 150 1.41 3.92 13.56
CA THR A 150 2.05 4.31 12.30
C THR A 150 1.90 5.80 12.04
N ALA A 151 2.86 6.38 11.30
CA ALA A 151 2.81 7.78 10.85
C ALA A 151 2.99 7.86 9.34
N ASN A 152 2.13 8.62 8.65
CA ASN A 152 2.19 8.81 7.20
C ASN A 152 1.94 10.28 6.83
N LEU A 153 2.35 10.67 5.62
CA LEU A 153 2.23 12.02 5.07
C LEU A 153 1.30 12.00 3.85
N LEU A 154 0.26 12.82 3.84
CA LEU A 154 -0.55 13.08 2.66
C LEU A 154 -0.19 14.46 2.10
N LEU A 155 0.28 14.51 0.88
CA LEU A 155 0.56 15.73 0.13
C LEU A 155 -0.69 16.07 -0.70
N VAL A 156 -1.52 16.98 -0.17
CA VAL A 156 -2.88 17.24 -0.66
C VAL A 156 -2.90 18.43 -1.59
N GLU A 157 -2.80 18.20 -2.90
CA GLU A 157 -2.97 19.21 -3.94
C GLU A 157 -4.42 19.40 -4.34
N ASP A 158 -5.17 18.28 -4.30
CA ASP A 158 -6.60 18.24 -4.60
C ASP A 158 -7.31 17.39 -3.53
N GLU A 159 -8.44 17.88 -3.04
CA GLU A 159 -9.16 17.23 -1.94
C GLU A 159 -10.09 16.11 -2.39
N ALA A 160 -10.30 15.90 -3.70
CA ALA A 160 -11.23 14.89 -4.20
C ALA A 160 -10.94 13.47 -3.66
N SER A 161 -9.65 13.11 -3.53
CA SER A 161 -9.24 11.81 -2.98
C SER A 161 -9.01 11.81 -1.47
N LEU A 162 -9.09 12.96 -0.79
CA LEU A 162 -8.81 13.06 0.64
C LEU A 162 -9.73 12.18 1.52
N PRO A 163 -11.06 12.13 1.31
CA PRO A 163 -11.93 11.26 2.11
C PRO A 163 -11.55 9.78 2.02
N SER A 164 -11.20 9.31 0.83
CA SER A 164 -10.75 7.93 0.60
C SER A 164 -9.41 7.64 1.27
N ALA A 165 -8.44 8.55 1.16
CA ALA A 165 -7.14 8.45 1.79
C ALA A 165 -7.25 8.46 3.33
N LEU A 166 -8.05 9.37 3.89
CA LEU A 166 -8.32 9.40 5.33
C LEU A 166 -8.87 8.06 5.83
N ARG A 167 -9.89 7.50 5.16
CA ARG A 167 -10.46 6.19 5.53
C ARG A 167 -9.42 5.07 5.48
N PHE A 168 -8.56 5.06 4.48
CA PHE A 168 -7.50 4.06 4.38
C PHE A 168 -6.48 4.21 5.50
N PHE A 169 -5.88 5.41 5.65
CA PHE A 169 -4.78 5.62 6.59
C PHE A 169 -5.21 5.62 8.06
N LEU A 170 -6.46 5.97 8.38
CA LEU A 170 -6.99 5.90 9.74
C LEU A 170 -7.47 4.50 10.15
N SER A 171 -7.66 3.59 9.20
CA SER A 171 -8.19 2.25 9.47
C SER A 171 -7.10 1.19 9.71
N GLY A 172 -7.55 -0.02 10.03
CA GLY A 172 -6.71 -1.22 10.06
C GLY A 172 -6.22 -1.68 8.67
N ARG A 173 -6.73 -1.11 7.56
CA ARG A 173 -6.29 -1.42 6.20
C ARG A 173 -4.83 -0.99 5.96
N SER A 174 -4.40 0.10 6.59
CA SER A 174 -3.02 0.62 6.52
C SER A 174 -2.10 0.10 7.63
N ALA A 175 -2.43 -1.00 8.30
CA ALA A 175 -1.72 -1.47 9.48
C ALA A 175 -0.21 -1.72 9.29
N TYR A 176 0.23 -1.92 8.04
CA TYR A 176 1.65 -2.16 7.69
C TYR A 176 2.21 -1.10 6.75
N VAL A 177 1.50 0.03 6.57
CA VAL A 177 1.96 1.22 5.85
C VAL A 177 2.45 2.25 6.86
N ASP A 178 3.75 2.53 6.86
CA ASP A 178 4.39 3.36 7.86
C ASP A 178 5.52 4.17 7.24
N GLY A 179 5.63 5.46 7.59
CA GLY A 179 6.63 6.39 7.09
C GLY A 179 6.47 6.72 5.60
N GLN A 180 5.26 6.69 5.05
CA GLN A 180 5.04 6.86 3.61
C GLN A 180 4.45 8.24 3.29
N PRO A 181 5.06 8.98 2.33
CA PRO A 181 4.40 10.09 1.66
C PRO A 181 3.49 9.57 0.54
N VAL A 182 2.31 10.16 0.41
CA VAL A 182 1.38 9.93 -0.71
C VAL A 182 0.85 11.28 -1.20
N ARG A 183 0.97 11.52 -2.49
CA ARG A 183 0.46 12.71 -3.16
C ARG A 183 -0.98 12.48 -3.60
N LEU A 184 -1.87 13.39 -3.26
CA LEU A 184 -3.25 13.45 -3.71
C LEU A 184 -3.35 14.59 -4.71
N GLY A 185 -3.22 14.25 -5.99
CA GLY A 185 -3.31 15.20 -7.10
C GLY A 185 -4.72 15.27 -7.67
N ALA A 186 -4.87 16.04 -8.75
CA ALA A 186 -6.12 16.14 -9.48
C ALA A 186 -6.54 14.79 -10.06
N GLY A 187 -7.83 14.48 -9.97
CA GLY A 187 -8.38 13.24 -10.51
C GLY A 187 -9.86 13.06 -10.18
N VAL A 188 -10.52 12.20 -10.94
CA VAL A 188 -11.93 11.85 -10.68
C VAL A 188 -11.98 10.78 -9.58
N ALA A 189 -12.41 11.17 -8.40
CA ALA A 189 -12.43 10.35 -7.20
C ALA A 189 -13.82 10.31 -6.54
N PRO A 190 -14.82 9.70 -7.19
CA PRO A 190 -16.17 9.64 -6.64
C PRO A 190 -16.23 8.80 -5.36
N GLU A 191 -17.02 9.27 -4.40
CA GLU A 191 -17.36 8.45 -3.23
C GLU A 191 -18.14 7.21 -3.67
N PRO A 192 -17.78 6.02 -3.18
CA PRO A 192 -18.54 4.81 -3.47
C PRO A 192 -19.93 4.88 -2.81
N ALA A 193 -20.96 4.40 -3.51
CA ALA A 193 -22.31 4.34 -2.97
C ALA A 193 -22.41 3.46 -1.71
N ASP A 194 -21.62 2.39 -1.68
CA ASP A 194 -21.47 1.50 -0.52
C ASP A 194 -20.00 1.52 -0.05
N ARG A 195 -19.76 2.06 1.13
CA ARG A 195 -18.42 2.19 1.71
C ARG A 195 -17.82 0.86 2.17
N ASP A 196 -18.66 -0.12 2.47
CA ASP A 196 -18.21 -1.47 2.84
C ASP A 196 -17.90 -2.32 1.60
N ARG A 197 -18.51 -1.95 0.45
CA ARG A 197 -18.29 -2.60 -0.84
C ARG A 197 -17.92 -1.59 -1.93
N PRO A 198 -16.80 -0.86 -1.77
CA PRO A 198 -16.45 0.26 -2.67
C PRO A 198 -16.18 -0.15 -4.12
N LEU A 199 -16.02 -1.45 -4.38
CA LEU A 199 -15.77 -2.01 -5.71
C LEU A 199 -17.01 -2.73 -6.30
N ALA A 200 -18.19 -2.51 -5.72
CA ALA A 200 -19.44 -3.11 -6.23
C ALA A 200 -19.66 -2.76 -7.71
N GLY A 201 -19.95 -3.78 -8.52
CA GLY A 201 -20.16 -3.62 -9.97
C GLY A 201 -18.89 -3.52 -10.81
N LYS A 202 -17.68 -3.56 -10.20
CA LYS A 202 -16.40 -3.52 -10.89
C LYS A 202 -15.92 -4.91 -11.31
N THR A 203 -15.28 -4.99 -12.49
CA THR A 203 -14.58 -6.19 -12.96
C THR A 203 -13.09 -6.04 -12.71
N ALA A 204 -12.49 -7.00 -12.00
CA ALA A 204 -11.08 -6.98 -11.63
C ALA A 204 -10.35 -8.22 -12.15
N LEU A 205 -9.17 -8.04 -12.75
CA LEU A 205 -8.28 -9.13 -13.14
C LEU A 205 -7.01 -9.09 -12.29
N VAL A 206 -6.65 -10.24 -11.71
CA VAL A 206 -5.46 -10.41 -10.89
C VAL A 206 -4.56 -11.48 -11.49
N THR A 207 -3.34 -11.12 -11.92
CA THR A 207 -2.34 -12.07 -12.41
C THR A 207 -1.55 -12.69 -11.25
N GLY A 208 -1.17 -13.98 -11.37
CA GLY A 208 -0.51 -14.70 -10.27
C GLY A 208 -1.42 -14.91 -9.07
N ALA A 209 -2.72 -15.19 -9.31
CA ALA A 209 -3.77 -15.20 -8.30
C ALA A 209 -3.92 -16.51 -7.55
N ALA A 210 -3.24 -17.59 -7.96
CA ALA A 210 -3.44 -18.92 -7.38
C ALA A 210 -3.00 -19.03 -5.91
N ARG A 211 -2.10 -18.16 -5.43
CA ARG A 211 -1.56 -18.23 -4.06
C ARG A 211 -0.94 -16.91 -3.57
N GLY A 212 -0.56 -16.90 -2.30
CA GLY A 212 0.25 -15.82 -1.70
C GLY A 212 -0.42 -14.45 -1.75
N ILE A 213 0.34 -13.44 -2.20
CA ILE A 213 -0.13 -12.05 -2.30
C ILE A 213 -1.28 -11.94 -3.32
N GLY A 214 -1.17 -12.60 -4.48
CA GLY A 214 -2.20 -12.55 -5.51
C GLY A 214 -3.56 -13.11 -5.06
N ALA A 215 -3.56 -14.24 -4.37
CA ALA A 215 -4.78 -14.81 -3.78
C ALA A 215 -5.39 -13.92 -2.68
N ALA A 216 -4.54 -13.24 -1.88
CA ALA A 216 -5.00 -12.29 -0.88
C ALA A 216 -5.61 -11.03 -1.53
N ILE A 217 -4.98 -10.52 -2.60
CA ILE A 217 -5.51 -9.38 -3.39
C ILE A 217 -6.88 -9.76 -3.97
N ALA A 218 -6.97 -10.90 -4.66
CA ALA A 218 -8.23 -11.39 -5.21
C ALA A 218 -9.32 -11.46 -4.12
N GLY A 219 -8.96 -11.94 -2.92
CA GLY A 219 -9.85 -12.00 -1.76
C GLY A 219 -10.34 -10.63 -1.28
N VAL A 220 -9.47 -9.63 -1.21
CA VAL A 220 -9.84 -8.26 -0.82
C VAL A 220 -10.73 -7.60 -1.87
N LEU A 221 -10.38 -7.71 -3.15
CA LEU A 221 -11.18 -7.13 -4.23
C LEU A 221 -12.60 -7.74 -4.27
N ALA A 222 -12.72 -9.07 -4.09
CA ALA A 222 -14.01 -9.74 -4.02
C ALA A 222 -14.81 -9.36 -2.77
N ARG A 223 -14.17 -9.28 -1.59
CA ARG A 223 -14.80 -8.79 -0.36
C ARG A 223 -15.35 -7.38 -0.54
N ASP A 224 -14.58 -6.52 -1.18
CA ASP A 224 -14.92 -5.13 -1.43
C ASP A 224 -15.91 -4.96 -2.61
N GLY A 225 -16.39 -6.07 -3.21
CA GLY A 225 -17.52 -6.10 -4.14
C GLY A 225 -17.19 -6.32 -5.61
N ALA A 226 -15.92 -6.43 -6.01
CA ALA A 226 -15.55 -6.66 -7.39
C ALA A 226 -15.87 -8.11 -7.85
N ARG A 227 -16.22 -8.25 -9.14
CA ARG A 227 -16.19 -9.55 -9.84
C ARG A 227 -14.74 -9.84 -10.24
N VAL A 228 -14.15 -10.88 -9.67
CA VAL A 228 -12.73 -11.19 -9.85
C VAL A 228 -12.50 -12.24 -10.92
N ILE A 229 -11.62 -11.95 -11.87
CA ILE A 229 -11.01 -12.89 -12.80
C ILE A 229 -9.64 -13.23 -12.24
N ALA A 230 -9.48 -14.43 -11.71
CA ALA A 230 -8.21 -14.93 -11.20
C ALA A 230 -7.40 -15.52 -12.36
N ALA A 231 -6.20 -14.97 -12.62
CA ALA A 231 -5.35 -15.41 -13.72
C ALA A 231 -4.04 -16.00 -13.17
N ASP A 232 -3.64 -17.17 -13.69
CA ASP A 232 -2.36 -17.82 -13.39
C ASP A 232 -1.98 -18.82 -14.50
N LEU A 233 -0.78 -19.38 -14.42
CA LEU A 233 -0.32 -20.43 -15.31
C LEU A 233 -1.25 -21.66 -15.30
N PRO A 234 -1.41 -22.39 -16.42
CA PRO A 234 -2.17 -23.64 -16.46
C PRO A 234 -1.72 -24.65 -15.39
N ALA A 235 -0.42 -24.70 -15.09
CA ALA A 235 0.13 -25.60 -14.07
C ALA A 235 -0.36 -25.30 -12.62
N ALA A 236 -0.93 -24.12 -12.39
CA ALA A 236 -1.53 -23.73 -11.11
C ALA A 236 -3.05 -23.90 -11.10
N GLY A 237 -3.63 -24.59 -12.08
CA GLY A 237 -5.07 -24.64 -12.34
C GLY A 237 -5.93 -25.09 -11.17
N GLU A 238 -5.52 -26.09 -10.41
CA GLU A 238 -6.25 -26.56 -9.22
C GLU A 238 -6.33 -25.48 -8.14
N ALA A 239 -5.19 -24.92 -7.74
CA ALA A 239 -5.14 -23.85 -6.73
C ALA A 239 -5.86 -22.58 -7.21
N LEU A 240 -5.79 -22.27 -8.52
CA LEU A 240 -6.51 -21.16 -9.12
C LEU A 240 -8.03 -21.36 -9.04
N ALA A 241 -8.50 -22.57 -9.36
CA ALA A 241 -9.91 -22.92 -9.28
C ALA A 241 -10.43 -22.86 -7.83
N GLU A 242 -9.65 -23.31 -6.84
CA GLU A 242 -10.00 -23.16 -5.42
C GLU A 242 -10.19 -21.70 -5.01
N VAL A 243 -9.26 -20.80 -5.46
CA VAL A 243 -9.37 -19.37 -5.19
C VAL A 243 -10.63 -18.81 -5.86
N ALA A 244 -10.84 -19.06 -7.15
CA ALA A 244 -11.98 -18.54 -7.90
C ALA A 244 -13.32 -19.01 -7.30
N ASN A 245 -13.44 -20.29 -6.97
CA ASN A 245 -14.66 -20.86 -6.37
C ASN A 245 -14.98 -20.21 -5.01
N ARG A 246 -13.98 -20.05 -4.14
CA ARG A 246 -14.13 -19.38 -2.84
C ARG A 246 -14.63 -17.94 -2.99
N LEU A 247 -14.20 -17.24 -4.03
CA LEU A 247 -14.54 -15.84 -4.29
C LEU A 247 -15.79 -15.66 -5.17
N ARG A 248 -16.37 -16.76 -5.67
CA ARG A 248 -17.43 -16.73 -6.69
C ARG A 248 -17.01 -15.94 -7.94
N GLY A 249 -15.71 -16.00 -8.26
CA GLY A 249 -15.08 -15.40 -9.41
C GLY A 249 -14.92 -16.41 -10.57
N THR A 250 -14.14 -16.00 -11.57
CA THR A 250 -13.80 -16.85 -12.74
C THR A 250 -12.29 -17.03 -12.84
N THR A 251 -11.86 -18.00 -13.66
CA THR A 251 -10.44 -18.27 -13.90
C THR A 251 -10.05 -17.91 -15.32
N LEU A 252 -8.80 -17.46 -15.50
CA LEU A 252 -8.13 -17.33 -16.78
C LEU A 252 -6.77 -18.03 -16.72
N HIS A 253 -6.58 -19.11 -17.47
CA HIS A 253 -5.26 -19.74 -17.61
C HIS A 253 -4.42 -18.91 -18.57
N LEU A 254 -3.43 -18.19 -18.03
CA LEU A 254 -2.60 -17.23 -18.77
C LEU A 254 -1.14 -17.32 -18.36
N ASP A 255 -0.27 -17.64 -19.32
CA ASP A 255 1.16 -17.36 -19.17
C ASP A 255 1.42 -15.93 -19.61
N VAL A 256 1.64 -15.03 -18.64
CA VAL A 256 1.87 -13.60 -18.93
C VAL A 256 3.15 -13.36 -19.74
N ALA A 257 4.13 -14.30 -19.72
CA ALA A 257 5.35 -14.19 -20.49
C ALA A 257 5.16 -14.53 -21.99
N SER A 258 4.06 -15.26 -22.34
CA SER A 258 3.74 -15.57 -23.74
C SER A 258 3.54 -14.28 -24.56
N SER A 259 4.00 -14.29 -25.82
CA SER A 259 3.72 -13.23 -26.78
C SER A 259 2.23 -13.06 -27.07
N GLU A 260 1.45 -14.15 -26.97
CA GLU A 260 0.00 -14.19 -27.18
C GLU A 260 -0.82 -13.74 -25.95
N ALA A 261 -0.16 -13.48 -24.80
CA ALA A 261 -0.86 -13.14 -23.56
C ALA A 261 -1.80 -11.94 -23.70
N PRO A 262 -1.41 -10.82 -24.34
CA PRO A 262 -2.31 -9.68 -24.52
C PRO A 262 -3.56 -10.04 -25.35
N GLU A 263 -3.40 -10.73 -26.45
CA GLU A 263 -4.51 -11.14 -27.34
C GLU A 263 -5.48 -12.08 -26.62
N ARG A 264 -4.95 -13.08 -25.90
CA ARG A 264 -5.77 -14.02 -25.11
C ARG A 264 -6.53 -13.32 -24.00
N LEU A 265 -5.91 -12.33 -23.36
CA LEU A 265 -6.55 -11.52 -22.34
C LEU A 265 -7.69 -10.69 -22.93
N LEU A 266 -7.45 -9.96 -24.00
CA LEU A 266 -8.48 -9.15 -24.68
C LEU A 266 -9.65 -10.01 -25.18
N ALA A 267 -9.36 -11.17 -25.80
CA ALA A 267 -10.40 -12.11 -26.25
C ALA A 267 -11.25 -12.63 -25.08
N HIS A 268 -10.61 -12.94 -23.94
CA HIS A 268 -11.33 -13.36 -22.74
C HIS A 268 -12.24 -12.25 -22.18
N LEU A 269 -11.74 -11.02 -22.12
CA LEU A 269 -12.53 -9.87 -21.65
C LEU A 269 -13.74 -9.63 -22.55
N ALA A 270 -13.54 -9.60 -23.86
CA ALA A 270 -14.61 -9.40 -24.83
C ALA A 270 -15.70 -10.49 -24.80
N ALA A 271 -15.30 -11.74 -24.51
CA ALA A 271 -16.25 -12.87 -24.47
C ALA A 271 -17.02 -12.98 -23.14
N HIS A 272 -16.48 -12.47 -22.04
CA HIS A 272 -17.00 -12.79 -20.71
C HIS A 272 -17.31 -11.58 -19.83
N THR A 273 -17.02 -10.35 -20.28
CA THR A 273 -17.20 -9.13 -19.50
C THR A 273 -17.68 -7.98 -20.39
N ASP A 274 -18.15 -6.90 -19.77
CA ASP A 274 -18.42 -5.63 -20.44
C ASP A 274 -17.19 -4.68 -20.38
N GLY A 275 -16.01 -5.19 -20.12
CA GLY A 275 -14.76 -4.46 -19.95
C GLY A 275 -14.13 -4.62 -18.58
N LEU A 276 -12.90 -4.11 -18.44
CA LEU A 276 -12.04 -4.23 -17.27
C LEU A 276 -11.94 -2.90 -16.52
N ASP A 277 -12.32 -2.89 -15.26
CA ASP A 277 -12.19 -1.71 -14.39
C ASP A 277 -10.86 -1.74 -13.59
N ILE A 278 -10.37 -2.94 -13.20
CA ILE A 278 -9.23 -3.08 -12.30
C ILE A 278 -8.27 -4.14 -12.85
N LEU A 279 -7.00 -3.76 -13.02
CA LEU A 279 -5.95 -4.69 -13.41
C LEU A 279 -4.85 -4.74 -12.35
N ILE A 280 -4.54 -5.94 -11.86
CA ILE A 280 -3.46 -6.15 -10.92
C ILE A 280 -2.36 -7.00 -11.54
N HIS A 281 -1.22 -6.36 -11.79
CA HIS A 281 0.01 -7.02 -12.22
C HIS A 281 0.76 -7.56 -11.00
N ASN A 282 0.37 -8.76 -10.54
CA ASN A 282 1.02 -9.42 -9.40
C ASN A 282 1.90 -10.61 -9.81
N ALA A 283 1.69 -11.22 -10.96
CA ALA A 283 2.53 -12.31 -11.45
C ALA A 283 4.03 -11.92 -11.42
N GLY A 284 4.87 -12.77 -10.87
CA GLY A 284 6.29 -12.52 -10.77
C GLY A 284 7.07 -13.72 -10.28
N ILE A 285 8.32 -13.79 -10.70
CA ILE A 285 9.27 -14.85 -10.33
C ILE A 285 10.59 -14.26 -9.84
N THR A 286 11.35 -15.05 -9.09
CA THR A 286 12.75 -14.79 -8.76
C THR A 286 13.65 -15.89 -9.33
N ARG A 287 14.88 -15.54 -9.66
CA ARG A 287 15.96 -16.48 -10.04
C ARG A 287 17.26 -15.94 -9.43
N ASP A 288 17.36 -16.10 -8.11
CA ASP A 288 18.39 -15.47 -7.30
C ASP A 288 19.76 -16.12 -7.52
N LYS A 289 20.74 -15.32 -7.92
CA LYS A 289 22.16 -15.65 -8.08
C LYS A 289 22.99 -14.37 -8.06
N LEU A 290 24.21 -14.44 -7.58
CA LEU A 290 25.18 -13.35 -7.79
C LEU A 290 25.34 -13.13 -9.30
N LEU A 291 25.40 -11.87 -9.73
CA LEU A 291 25.44 -11.50 -11.16
C LEU A 291 26.57 -12.23 -11.91
N ALA A 292 27.75 -12.36 -11.29
CA ALA A 292 28.90 -13.09 -11.87
C ALA A 292 28.60 -14.56 -12.19
N ASN A 293 27.59 -15.16 -11.55
CA ASN A 293 27.25 -16.58 -11.70
C ASN A 293 25.82 -16.76 -12.26
N MET A 294 25.21 -15.68 -12.72
CA MET A 294 23.82 -15.70 -13.23
C MET A 294 23.85 -16.15 -14.68
N LYS A 295 23.00 -17.12 -15.00
CA LYS A 295 22.84 -17.59 -16.37
C LYS A 295 21.94 -16.65 -17.17
N PRO A 296 22.17 -16.46 -18.48
CA PRO A 296 21.33 -15.63 -19.35
C PRO A 296 19.85 -16.00 -19.29
N GLU A 297 19.53 -17.29 -19.18
CA GLU A 297 18.14 -17.79 -19.15
C GLU A 297 17.43 -17.35 -17.87
N HIS A 298 18.14 -17.24 -16.73
CA HIS A 298 17.58 -16.74 -15.49
C HIS A 298 17.28 -15.24 -15.55
N TRP A 299 18.14 -14.49 -16.25
CA TRP A 299 17.90 -13.07 -16.51
C TRP A 299 16.68 -12.87 -17.40
N ALA A 300 16.66 -13.51 -18.57
CA ALA A 300 15.60 -13.39 -19.55
C ALA A 300 14.22 -13.78 -18.97
N ALA A 301 14.15 -14.90 -18.25
CA ALA A 301 12.89 -15.34 -17.66
C ALA A 301 12.32 -14.32 -16.65
N VAL A 302 13.18 -13.70 -15.82
CA VAL A 302 12.74 -12.69 -14.83
C VAL A 302 12.29 -11.41 -15.54
N MET A 303 13.00 -10.97 -16.60
CA MET A 303 12.62 -9.81 -17.40
C MET A 303 11.26 -10.04 -18.08
N ALA A 304 11.08 -11.18 -18.75
CA ALA A 304 9.87 -11.51 -19.49
C ALA A 304 8.62 -11.52 -18.60
N VAL A 305 8.70 -12.18 -17.42
CA VAL A 305 7.55 -12.31 -16.51
C VAL A 305 7.28 -11.04 -15.74
N ASN A 306 8.32 -10.42 -15.16
CA ASN A 306 8.09 -9.37 -14.16
C ASN A 306 7.93 -7.97 -14.77
N LEU A 307 8.42 -7.72 -15.99
CA LEU A 307 8.44 -6.38 -16.58
C LEU A 307 7.84 -6.35 -18.00
N GLU A 308 8.36 -7.15 -18.92
CA GLU A 308 7.93 -7.09 -20.32
C GLU A 308 6.45 -7.47 -20.49
N SER A 309 5.95 -8.43 -19.71
CA SER A 309 4.54 -8.82 -19.70
C SER A 309 3.63 -7.64 -19.36
N GLN A 310 3.99 -6.84 -18.36
CA GLN A 310 3.21 -5.67 -17.94
C GLN A 310 3.21 -4.60 -19.02
N LEU A 311 4.35 -4.33 -19.67
CA LEU A 311 4.45 -3.40 -20.78
C LEU A 311 3.51 -3.80 -21.93
N ARG A 312 3.56 -5.08 -22.35
CA ARG A 312 2.72 -5.59 -23.45
C ARG A 312 1.23 -5.57 -23.14
N ILE A 313 0.85 -6.01 -21.95
CA ILE A 313 -0.56 -6.04 -21.53
C ILE A 313 -1.12 -4.62 -21.40
N ASN A 314 -0.37 -3.69 -20.80
CA ASN A 314 -0.81 -2.29 -20.68
C ASN A 314 -0.96 -1.63 -22.05
N ALA A 315 -0.02 -1.85 -22.97
CA ALA A 315 -0.10 -1.30 -24.33
C ALA A 315 -1.33 -1.84 -25.08
N ALA A 316 -1.61 -3.14 -24.96
CA ALA A 316 -2.77 -3.75 -25.61
C ALA A 316 -4.10 -3.24 -25.02
N LEU A 317 -4.20 -3.08 -23.71
CA LEU A 317 -5.40 -2.56 -23.07
C LEU A 317 -5.65 -1.10 -23.40
N LEU A 318 -4.62 -0.24 -23.35
CA LEU A 318 -4.74 1.18 -23.75
C LEU A 318 -5.10 1.36 -25.22
N GLY A 319 -4.76 0.41 -26.08
CA GLY A 319 -5.11 0.39 -27.51
C GLY A 319 -6.44 -0.30 -27.84
N SER A 320 -7.23 -0.70 -26.83
CA SER A 320 -8.48 -1.44 -27.00
C SER A 320 -9.67 -0.74 -26.34
N ASP A 321 -10.88 -1.21 -26.63
CA ASP A 321 -12.13 -0.83 -26.00
C ASP A 321 -12.42 -1.64 -24.70
N GLN A 322 -11.51 -2.55 -24.32
CA GLN A 322 -11.71 -3.43 -23.17
C GLN A 322 -11.31 -2.79 -21.83
N LEU A 323 -10.53 -1.72 -21.82
CA LEU A 323 -10.22 -0.97 -20.61
C LEU A 323 -11.27 0.14 -20.40
N ARG A 324 -11.97 0.11 -19.30
CA ARG A 324 -13.02 1.10 -18.99
C ARG A 324 -12.43 2.44 -18.56
N ASP A 325 -13.22 3.49 -18.70
CA ASP A 325 -12.92 4.78 -18.08
C ASP A 325 -12.76 4.64 -16.57
N GLN A 326 -11.90 5.46 -15.99
CA GLN A 326 -11.55 5.43 -14.56
C GLN A 326 -11.00 4.07 -14.11
N ALA A 327 -10.38 3.32 -15.00
CA ALA A 327 -9.73 2.06 -14.66
C ALA A 327 -8.58 2.28 -13.68
N ARG A 328 -8.33 1.27 -12.85
CA ARG A 328 -7.28 1.27 -11.83
C ARG A 328 -6.30 0.15 -12.12
N VAL A 329 -5.06 0.51 -12.44
CA VAL A 329 -3.98 -0.44 -12.66
C VAL A 329 -3.02 -0.40 -11.49
N VAL A 330 -2.76 -1.54 -10.86
CA VAL A 330 -1.80 -1.65 -9.75
C VAL A 330 -0.75 -2.70 -10.07
N CYS A 331 0.51 -2.28 -10.04
CA CYS A 331 1.67 -3.10 -10.35
C CYS A 331 2.43 -3.49 -9.07
N LEU A 332 2.77 -4.77 -8.89
CA LEU A 332 3.60 -5.21 -7.77
C LEU A 332 5.09 -4.99 -8.09
N SER A 333 5.67 -3.96 -7.46
CA SER A 333 7.11 -3.74 -7.38
C SER A 333 7.71 -4.52 -6.17
N SER A 334 8.72 -4.00 -5.52
CA SER A 334 9.35 -4.52 -4.29
C SER A 334 10.27 -3.46 -3.70
N THR A 335 10.52 -3.52 -2.39
CA THR A 335 11.62 -2.76 -1.77
C THR A 335 12.98 -3.10 -2.37
N THR A 336 13.17 -4.29 -2.96
CA THR A 336 14.37 -4.64 -3.74
C THR A 336 14.55 -3.73 -4.96
N GLY A 337 13.47 -3.26 -5.60
CA GLY A 337 13.55 -2.30 -6.71
C GLY A 337 14.00 -0.89 -6.27
N LEU A 338 13.82 -0.55 -4.99
CA LEU A 338 14.21 0.75 -4.42
C LEU A 338 15.64 0.74 -3.85
N ALA A 339 16.01 -0.33 -3.14
CA ALA A 339 17.26 -0.39 -2.37
C ALA A 339 18.27 -1.41 -2.90
N GLY A 340 17.88 -2.26 -3.85
CA GLY A 340 18.68 -3.41 -4.23
C GLY A 340 18.67 -4.53 -3.19
N ASN A 341 19.10 -5.72 -3.60
CA ASN A 341 19.36 -6.84 -2.71
C ASN A 341 20.44 -7.75 -3.32
N ARG A 342 21.37 -8.22 -2.50
CA ARG A 342 22.48 -9.08 -2.94
C ARG A 342 21.94 -10.37 -3.55
N GLY A 343 22.40 -10.71 -4.77
CA GLY A 343 21.97 -11.92 -5.50
C GLY A 343 20.66 -11.77 -6.25
N GLN A 344 20.08 -10.58 -6.30
CA GLN A 344 18.81 -10.29 -6.96
C GLN A 344 18.93 -9.17 -8.02
N THR A 345 20.06 -9.10 -8.73
CA THR A 345 20.28 -8.01 -9.71
C THR A 345 19.22 -8.00 -10.81
N ASN A 346 18.83 -9.17 -11.35
CA ASN A 346 17.77 -9.31 -12.33
C ASN A 346 16.40 -8.94 -11.75
N TYR A 347 16.08 -9.42 -10.56
CA TYR A 347 14.82 -9.11 -9.88
C TYR A 347 14.74 -7.62 -9.52
N GLY A 348 15.82 -7.05 -8.96
CA GLY A 348 15.93 -5.63 -8.67
C GLY A 348 15.73 -4.76 -9.91
N ALA A 349 16.35 -5.14 -11.04
CA ALA A 349 16.16 -4.45 -12.32
C ALA A 349 14.69 -4.44 -12.75
N THR A 350 13.99 -5.58 -12.67
CA THR A 350 12.57 -5.63 -13.07
C THR A 350 11.70 -4.82 -12.12
N LYS A 351 11.93 -4.88 -10.81
CA LYS A 351 11.11 -4.18 -9.82
C LYS A 351 11.34 -2.66 -9.82
N ALA A 352 12.57 -2.22 -10.13
CA ALA A 352 12.86 -0.83 -10.47
C ALA A 352 12.23 -0.41 -11.81
N GLY A 353 12.27 -1.30 -12.82
CA GLY A 353 11.59 -1.10 -14.11
C GLY A 353 10.08 -0.88 -13.96
N VAL A 354 9.42 -1.63 -13.07
CA VAL A 354 7.99 -1.41 -12.75
C VAL A 354 7.75 -0.01 -12.16
N ILE A 355 8.65 0.51 -11.34
CA ILE A 355 8.55 1.90 -10.84
C ILE A 355 8.65 2.89 -12.01
N GLY A 356 9.59 2.66 -12.92
CA GLY A 356 9.74 3.46 -14.15
C GLY A 356 8.48 3.38 -15.03
N LEU A 357 7.96 2.17 -15.25
CA LEU A 357 6.72 1.93 -16.00
C LEU A 357 5.56 2.76 -15.44
N VAL A 358 5.32 2.68 -14.14
CA VAL A 358 4.22 3.40 -13.48
C VAL A 358 4.36 4.91 -13.65
N ARG A 359 5.54 5.45 -13.40
CA ARG A 359 5.80 6.90 -13.51
C ARG A 359 5.65 7.41 -14.94
N SER A 360 6.19 6.68 -15.92
CA SER A 360 6.16 7.10 -17.33
C SER A 360 4.79 6.87 -17.98
N SER A 361 3.98 5.94 -17.50
CA SER A 361 2.65 5.66 -18.05
C SER A 361 1.51 6.47 -17.42
N ALA A 362 1.76 7.15 -16.30
CA ALA A 362 0.72 7.85 -15.53
C ALA A 362 -0.10 8.83 -16.37
N ALA A 363 0.56 9.61 -17.23
CA ALA A 363 -0.12 10.56 -18.12
C ALA A 363 -0.98 9.86 -19.19
N ALA A 364 -0.51 8.73 -19.76
CA ALA A 364 -1.27 7.97 -20.73
C ALA A 364 -2.54 7.35 -20.12
N PHE A 365 -2.43 6.81 -18.91
CA PHE A 365 -3.60 6.30 -18.19
C PHE A 365 -4.56 7.42 -17.78
N ALA A 366 -4.07 8.59 -17.34
CA ALA A 366 -4.93 9.73 -17.06
C ALA A 366 -5.69 10.23 -18.30
N ALA A 367 -5.04 10.23 -19.47
CA ALA A 367 -5.67 10.57 -20.74
C ALA A 367 -6.72 9.54 -21.19
N HIS A 368 -6.59 8.28 -20.74
CA HIS A 368 -7.57 7.22 -20.98
C HIS A 368 -8.67 7.29 -19.90
N GLY A 369 -9.67 8.15 -20.10
CA GLY A 369 -10.88 8.24 -19.27
C GLY A 369 -10.63 8.46 -17.77
N ASN A 370 -9.59 9.22 -17.38
CA ASN A 370 -9.18 9.43 -15.98
C ASN A 370 -8.79 8.13 -15.24
N SER A 371 -8.18 7.21 -15.94
CA SER A 371 -7.62 5.99 -15.35
C SER A 371 -6.32 6.28 -14.58
N THR A 372 -5.93 5.40 -13.68
CA THR A 372 -4.68 5.54 -12.91
C THR A 372 -3.83 4.28 -12.98
N ILE A 373 -2.51 4.46 -12.90
CA ILE A 373 -1.55 3.38 -12.73
C ILE A 373 -0.64 3.68 -11.54
N ASN A 374 -0.54 2.73 -10.59
CA ASN A 374 0.29 2.87 -9.40
C ASN A 374 1.07 1.59 -9.12
N ALA A 375 2.09 1.68 -8.27
CA ALA A 375 2.81 0.50 -7.79
C ALA A 375 2.69 0.34 -6.28
N ILE A 376 2.62 -0.90 -5.84
CA ILE A 376 2.90 -1.29 -4.46
C ILE A 376 4.31 -1.88 -4.42
N ALA A 377 5.11 -1.46 -3.43
CA ALA A 377 6.44 -2.02 -3.16
C ALA A 377 6.42 -2.76 -1.80
N PRO A 378 6.09 -4.07 -1.78
CA PRO A 378 6.13 -4.85 -0.55
C PRO A 378 7.56 -4.93 0.01
N GLY A 379 7.66 -4.90 1.35
CA GLY A 379 8.87 -5.28 2.05
C GLY A 379 8.94 -6.78 2.29
N PHE A 380 9.40 -7.18 3.49
CA PHE A 380 9.39 -8.58 3.87
C PHE A 380 7.97 -9.03 4.25
N ILE A 381 7.36 -9.84 3.40
CA ILE A 381 6.00 -10.38 3.57
C ILE A 381 6.08 -11.90 3.81
N ASP A 382 5.41 -12.38 4.86
CA ASP A 382 5.32 -13.82 5.16
C ASP A 382 4.45 -14.54 4.11
N THR A 383 5.13 -15.26 3.21
CA THR A 383 4.54 -16.06 2.13
C THR A 383 5.24 -17.41 2.06
N GLU A 384 4.72 -18.32 1.23
CA GLU A 384 5.41 -19.58 0.94
C GLU A 384 6.81 -19.37 0.32
N MET A 385 6.99 -18.29 -0.44
CA MET A 385 8.27 -17.93 -1.05
C MET A 385 9.31 -17.60 0.03
N THR A 386 8.96 -16.76 1.00
CA THR A 386 9.84 -16.35 2.10
C THR A 386 10.03 -17.45 3.14
N ALA A 387 9.11 -18.41 3.22
CA ALA A 387 9.21 -19.59 4.09
C ALA A 387 10.41 -20.50 3.76
N LYS A 388 10.89 -20.48 2.50
CA LYS A 388 12.04 -21.23 2.03
C LYS A 388 13.40 -20.63 2.45
N MET A 389 13.41 -19.41 3.00
CA MET A 389 14.63 -18.76 3.48
C MET A 389 15.15 -19.44 4.77
N PRO A 390 16.48 -19.47 4.99
CA PRO A 390 17.07 -19.92 6.25
C PRO A 390 16.46 -19.18 7.45
N LEU A 391 16.22 -19.90 8.55
CA LEU A 391 15.51 -19.38 9.71
C LEU A 391 16.11 -18.08 10.25
N ALA A 392 17.44 -18.05 10.45
CA ALA A 392 18.12 -16.87 10.99
C ALA A 392 17.95 -15.65 10.09
N THR A 393 18.14 -15.80 8.77
CA THR A 393 17.97 -14.71 7.79
C THR A 393 16.53 -14.19 7.80
N ARG A 394 15.56 -15.10 7.90
CA ARG A 394 14.14 -14.76 7.94
C ARG A 394 13.77 -13.99 9.21
N GLU A 395 14.27 -14.41 10.37
CA GLU A 395 14.00 -13.70 11.64
C GLU A 395 14.65 -12.31 11.68
N VAL A 396 15.87 -12.15 11.14
CA VAL A 396 16.49 -10.84 10.98
C VAL A 396 15.64 -9.97 10.06
N ALA A 397 15.25 -10.46 8.87
CA ALA A 397 14.45 -9.70 7.91
C ALA A 397 13.12 -9.23 8.50
N ARG A 398 12.46 -10.06 9.34
CA ARG A 398 11.23 -9.69 10.05
C ARG A 398 11.41 -8.51 11.00
N ARG A 399 12.58 -8.37 11.64
CA ARG A 399 12.83 -7.36 12.70
C ARG A 399 13.41 -6.05 12.17
N LEU A 400 13.74 -5.99 10.88
CA LEU A 400 14.33 -4.77 10.28
C LEU A 400 13.32 -3.65 10.05
N SER A 401 12.01 -3.91 10.12
CA SER A 401 10.98 -2.86 10.03
C SER A 401 10.79 -2.13 11.35
N SER A 402 10.32 -0.87 11.31
CA SER A 402 9.94 -0.10 12.51
C SER A 402 8.89 -0.82 13.35
N LEU A 403 8.00 -1.58 12.71
CA LEU A 403 6.99 -2.41 13.36
C LEU A 403 7.55 -3.73 13.91
N GLN A 404 8.82 -4.05 13.65
CA GLN A 404 9.57 -5.21 14.14
C GLN A 404 8.92 -6.58 13.85
N GLN A 405 8.18 -6.69 12.76
CA GLN A 405 7.54 -7.92 12.30
C GLN A 405 7.43 -7.96 10.78
N ALA A 406 7.14 -9.12 10.22
CA ALA A 406 6.81 -9.25 8.82
C ALA A 406 5.42 -8.68 8.50
N GLY A 407 5.24 -8.18 7.30
CA GLY A 407 3.91 -7.99 6.74
C GLY A 407 3.26 -9.32 6.37
N LEU A 408 1.95 -9.30 6.24
CA LEU A 408 1.17 -10.42 5.74
C LEU A 408 0.66 -10.13 4.33
N PRO A 409 0.33 -11.14 3.52
CA PRO A 409 -0.29 -10.93 2.21
C PRO A 409 -1.49 -9.98 2.25
N ILE A 410 -2.28 -10.03 3.33
CA ILE A 410 -3.43 -9.14 3.52
C ILE A 410 -3.03 -7.67 3.62
N ASP A 411 -1.87 -7.33 4.20
CA ASP A 411 -1.42 -5.94 4.32
C ASP A 411 -1.14 -5.32 2.94
N VAL A 412 -0.59 -6.11 2.02
CA VAL A 412 -0.39 -5.73 0.62
C VAL A 412 -1.73 -5.62 -0.10
N ALA A 413 -2.60 -6.60 0.11
CA ALA A 413 -3.91 -6.67 -0.54
C ALA A 413 -4.82 -5.49 -0.15
N GLU A 414 -4.81 -5.04 1.10
CA GLU A 414 -5.58 -3.86 1.54
C GLU A 414 -5.11 -2.57 0.87
N ALA A 415 -3.79 -2.39 0.70
CA ALA A 415 -3.25 -1.24 -0.01
C ALA A 415 -3.59 -1.27 -1.51
N VAL A 416 -3.55 -2.46 -2.14
CA VAL A 416 -4.02 -2.67 -3.52
C VAL A 416 -5.52 -2.36 -3.61
N GLY A 417 -6.35 -2.85 -2.68
CA GLY A 417 -7.78 -2.58 -2.65
C GLY A 417 -8.10 -1.07 -2.56
N TRP A 418 -7.35 -0.32 -1.76
CA TRP A 418 -7.48 1.13 -1.70
C TRP A 418 -7.14 1.80 -3.03
N LEU A 419 -5.97 1.50 -3.62
CA LEU A 419 -5.56 2.07 -4.93
C LEU A 419 -6.49 1.65 -6.07
N SER A 420 -7.23 0.56 -5.90
CA SER A 420 -8.25 0.08 -6.85
C SER A 420 -9.61 0.75 -6.66
N SER A 421 -9.82 1.51 -5.58
CA SER A 421 -11.10 2.14 -5.28
C SER A 421 -11.35 3.37 -6.17
N PRO A 422 -12.62 3.70 -6.47
CA PRO A 422 -12.96 4.91 -7.20
C PRO A 422 -12.41 6.17 -6.52
N GLY A 423 -12.49 6.24 -5.19
CA GLY A 423 -12.04 7.38 -4.39
C GLY A 423 -10.51 7.60 -4.36
N ALA A 424 -9.71 6.72 -4.95
CA ALA A 424 -8.26 6.90 -5.08
C ALA A 424 -7.84 7.53 -6.43
N GLY A 425 -8.76 8.14 -7.17
CA GLY A 425 -8.50 8.68 -8.51
C GLY A 425 -7.46 9.80 -8.58
N GLY A 426 -7.21 10.52 -7.49
CA GLY A 426 -6.11 11.51 -7.40
C GLY A 426 -4.73 10.90 -7.09
N VAL A 427 -4.63 9.58 -6.91
CA VAL A 427 -3.36 8.87 -6.73
C VAL A 427 -2.96 8.24 -8.05
N ASN A 428 -1.98 8.82 -8.75
CA ASN A 428 -1.52 8.34 -10.05
C ASN A 428 -0.01 8.47 -10.19
N GLY A 429 0.64 7.47 -10.79
CA GLY A 429 2.07 7.45 -11.04
C GLY A 429 2.94 7.21 -9.80
N GLN A 430 2.36 6.72 -8.70
CA GLN A 430 3.03 6.64 -7.42
C GLN A 430 3.43 5.23 -7.01
N VAL A 431 4.34 5.16 -6.05
CA VAL A 431 4.86 3.92 -5.47
C VAL A 431 4.63 3.94 -3.98
N LEU A 432 3.66 3.16 -3.50
CA LEU A 432 3.38 3.01 -2.08
C LEU A 432 4.13 1.80 -1.51
N ARG A 433 4.97 2.02 -0.51
CA ARG A 433 5.66 0.93 0.18
C ARG A 433 4.77 0.32 1.27
N VAL A 434 4.63 -0.99 1.24
CA VAL A 434 3.96 -1.78 2.29
C VAL A 434 5.03 -2.63 2.96
N CYS A 435 5.83 -1.99 3.80
CA CYS A 435 7.05 -2.58 4.35
C CYS A 435 7.23 -2.35 5.87
N GLY A 436 6.24 -1.75 6.55
CA GLY A 436 6.34 -1.42 7.97
C GLY A 436 7.54 -0.51 8.27
N GLN A 437 7.90 0.37 7.33
CA GLN A 437 9.08 1.22 7.37
C GLN A 437 10.36 0.43 7.68
N ASN A 438 10.71 -0.48 6.80
CA ASN A 438 11.98 -1.18 6.84
C ASN A 438 13.17 -0.19 6.70
N LEU A 439 14.40 -0.57 7.05
CA LEU A 439 15.60 0.27 7.08
C LEU A 439 16.04 0.85 5.72
N VAL A 440 15.30 0.60 4.68
CA VAL A 440 15.55 1.11 3.33
C VAL A 440 15.15 2.57 3.26
N GLY A 441 16.00 3.41 2.72
CA GLY A 441 15.75 4.84 2.48
C GLY A 441 14.51 5.15 1.63
N ALA A 442 14.44 6.35 1.11
CA ALA A 442 13.30 6.86 0.33
C ALA A 442 13.12 6.11 -0.98
#